data_996b458d3176d5c7088a7dd483f96c67
#
_entry.id   996b458d3176d5c7088a7dd483f96c67
#
_cell.length_a   1.000
_cell.length_b   1.000
_cell.length_c   1.000
_cell.angle_alpha   90.00
_cell.angle_beta   90.00
_cell.angle_gamma   90.00
#
_symmetry.space_group_name_H-M   'P 1'
#
loop_
_entity.id
_entity.type
_entity.pdbx_description
1 polymer ?
#
loop_
_entity_poly.entity_id
_entity_poly.type
_entity_poly.pdbx_seq_one_letter_code
_entity_poly.pdbx_strand_id
1 'polypeptide(L)'
;MTTAIRSRHLHIRVLLFASYAERLGHEVLELQVPAGTRVSGVLERLRALPGGDQLPRHPLCALNLAHVTPEAGVAEGDELAILPPLAGG
;
A
#
# COMPACT_ATOMS: atom_id res chain seq x y z
N MET A 1 16.18 23.84 16.86
CA MET A 1 15.99 23.38 16.70
C MET A 1 15.56 22.52 16.32
N THR A 2 15.39 22.02 16.31
CA THR A 2 14.96 21.18 16.19
C THR A 2 14.14 20.80 15.32
N THR A 3 13.83 21.16 14.62
CA THR A 3 12.97 20.89 13.72
C THR A 3 13.25 19.70 13.06
N ALA A 4 14.32 19.28 12.99
CA ALA A 4 14.64 18.13 12.37
C ALA A 4 13.94 16.98 12.81
N ILE A 5 13.36 17.08 13.97
CA ILE A 5 12.75 16.01 14.46
C ILE A 5 11.47 15.79 13.93
N ARG A 6 10.89 16.58 13.23
CA ARG A 6 9.62 16.29 12.82
C ARG A 6 9.62 15.10 12.02
N SER A 7 8.64 14.29 12.16
CA SER A 7 8.56 13.06 11.51
C SER A 7 8.49 13.27 10.04
N ARG A 8 9.12 12.40 9.29
CA ARG A 8 9.06 12.45 7.90
C ARG A 8 7.97 11.61 7.40
N HIS A 9 7.31 12.06 6.38
CA HIS A 9 6.28 11.30 5.72
C HIS A 9 6.70 11.04 4.29
N LEU A 10 6.35 9.86 3.80
CA LEU A 10 6.64 9.46 2.45
C LEU A 10 5.35 9.48 1.65
N HIS A 11 5.43 9.92 0.42
CA HIS A 11 4.28 9.87 -0.48
C HIS A 11 4.44 8.63 -1.33
N ILE A 12 3.44 7.78 -1.32
CA ILE A 12 3.47 6.59 -2.15
C ILE A 12 2.18 6.50 -2.93
N ARG A 13 2.21 5.74 -4.01
CA ARG A 13 1.04 5.54 -4.85
C ARG A 13 0.66 4.08 -4.76
N VAL A 14 -0.60 3.81 -4.46
CA VAL A 14 -1.09 2.45 -4.36
C VAL A 14 -1.99 2.20 -5.56
N LEU A 15 -1.71 1.13 -6.29
CA LEU A 15 -2.52 0.73 -7.43
C LEU A 15 -3.41 -0.43 -7.02
N LEU A 16 -4.68 -0.31 -7.30
CA LEU A 16 -5.68 -1.32 -6.95
C LEU A 16 -6.31 -1.85 -8.22
N PHE A 17 -6.53 -3.15 -8.26
CA PHE A 17 -7.07 -3.80 -9.44
C PHE A 17 -8.34 -4.56 -9.14
N ALA A 18 -9.16 -4.67 -10.16
CA ALA A 18 -10.35 -5.53 -10.13
C ALA A 18 -11.23 -5.21 -8.93
N SER A 19 -11.61 -6.23 -8.18
CA SER A 19 -12.55 -6.04 -7.08
C SER A 19 -11.99 -5.16 -5.98
N TYR A 20 -10.67 -5.10 -5.83
CA TYR A 20 -10.09 -4.24 -4.79
C TYR A 20 -10.36 -2.77 -5.14
N ALA A 21 -10.21 -2.41 -6.40
CA ALA A 21 -10.50 -1.05 -6.85
C ALA A 21 -11.98 -0.73 -6.62
N GLU A 22 -12.84 -1.69 -6.88
CA GLU A 22 -14.25 -1.47 -6.70
C GLU A 22 -14.62 -1.27 -5.24
N ARG A 23 -14.03 -2.07 -4.37
CA ARG A 23 -14.35 -1.98 -2.96
C ARG A 23 -13.87 -0.71 -2.31
N LEU A 24 -12.69 -0.25 -2.71
CA LEU A 24 -12.15 0.98 -2.16
C LEU A 24 -12.59 2.22 -2.91
N GLY A 25 -13.16 2.02 -4.10
CA GLY A 25 -13.64 3.15 -4.88
C GLY A 25 -12.56 3.92 -5.63
N HIS A 26 -11.38 3.33 -5.75
CA HIS A 26 -10.25 3.99 -6.40
C HIS A 26 -9.39 2.98 -7.12
N GLU A 27 -8.86 3.37 -8.25
CA GLU A 27 -7.86 2.55 -8.93
C GLU A 27 -6.47 2.96 -8.49
N VAL A 28 -6.32 4.21 -8.11
CA VAL A 28 -5.05 4.74 -7.64
C VAL A 28 -5.32 5.55 -6.39
N LEU A 29 -4.57 5.28 -5.33
CA LEU A 29 -4.64 6.06 -4.12
C LEU A 29 -3.28 6.63 -3.82
N GLU A 30 -3.22 7.88 -3.44
CA GLU A 30 -1.98 8.46 -2.98
C GLU A 30 -2.04 8.52 -1.47
N LEU A 31 -1.05 7.96 -0.82
CA LEU A 31 -1.00 7.90 0.62
C LEU A 31 0.25 8.56 1.15
N GLN A 32 0.11 9.13 2.33
CA GLN A 32 1.27 9.59 3.07
C GLN A 32 1.46 8.62 4.22
N VAL A 33 2.65 8.09 4.35
CA VAL A 33 2.95 7.15 5.43
C VAL A 33 4.23 7.59 6.12
N PRO A 34 4.42 7.28 7.38
CA PRO A 34 5.64 7.67 8.06
C PRO A 34 6.87 6.99 7.45
N ALA A 35 8.00 7.66 7.51
CA ALA A 35 9.25 7.05 7.08
C ALA A 35 9.47 5.78 7.89
N GLY A 36 9.96 4.75 7.25
CA GLY A 36 10.16 3.47 7.91
C GLY A 36 8.98 2.52 7.79
N THR A 37 7.89 2.96 7.17
CA THR A 37 6.74 2.09 6.98
C THR A 37 7.10 0.95 6.04
N ARG A 38 6.57 -0.22 6.33
CA ARG A 38 6.74 -1.39 5.49
C ARG A 38 5.47 -1.65 4.71
N VAL A 39 5.54 -2.54 3.75
CA VAL A 39 4.37 -2.89 2.97
C VAL A 39 3.23 -3.31 3.90
N SER A 40 3.54 -4.06 4.97
CA SER A 40 2.50 -4.47 5.91
C SER A 40 1.79 -3.26 6.53
N GLY A 41 2.53 -2.20 6.81
CA GLY A 41 1.92 -1.00 7.36
C GLY A 41 1.03 -0.29 6.36
N VAL A 42 1.41 -0.30 5.09
CA VAL A 42 0.57 0.28 4.05
C VAL A 42 -0.72 -0.52 3.94
N LEU A 43 -0.64 -1.86 4.01
CA LEU A 43 -1.83 -2.69 3.93
C LEU A 43 -2.77 -2.40 5.10
N GLU A 44 -2.23 -2.18 6.29
CA GLU A 44 -3.07 -1.85 7.42
C GLU A 44 -3.82 -0.54 7.22
N ARG A 45 -3.16 0.44 6.62
CA ARG A 45 -3.84 1.69 6.35
C ARG A 45 -4.94 1.52 5.32
N LEU A 46 -4.69 0.69 4.30
CA LEU A 46 -5.72 0.44 3.30
C LEU A 46 -6.91 -0.28 3.92
N ARG A 47 -6.64 -1.22 4.82
CA ARG A 47 -7.72 -1.97 5.45
C ARG A 47 -8.58 -1.08 6.35
N ALA A 48 -8.02 0.01 6.82
CA ALA A 48 -8.77 0.94 7.67
C ALA A 48 -9.65 1.91 6.86
N LEU A 49 -9.49 1.95 5.55
CA LEU A 49 -10.33 2.80 4.72
C LEU A 49 -11.68 2.16 4.49
N PRO A 50 -12.71 2.95 4.16
CA PRO A 50 -14.00 2.37 3.83
C PRO A 50 -13.86 1.35 2.69
N GLY A 51 -14.36 0.16 2.90
CA GLY A 51 -14.24 -0.93 1.93
C GLY A 51 -12.95 -1.70 2.05
N GLY A 52 -12.00 -1.20 2.81
CA GLY A 52 -10.69 -1.85 2.90
C GLY A 52 -10.67 -3.09 3.76
N ASP A 53 -11.65 -3.23 4.64
CA ASP A 53 -11.71 -4.40 5.50
C ASP A 53 -11.95 -5.67 4.70
N GLN A 54 -12.32 -5.56 3.42
CA GLN A 54 -12.52 -6.71 2.58
C GLN A 54 -11.26 -7.15 1.86
N LEU A 55 -10.18 -6.41 2.00
CA LEU A 55 -8.92 -6.84 1.43
C LEU A 55 -8.38 -8.03 2.20
N PRO A 56 -7.77 -8.99 1.53
CA PRO A 56 -7.17 -10.11 2.24
C PRO A 56 -6.01 -9.62 3.11
N ARG A 57 -5.66 -10.41 4.12
CA ARG A 57 -4.58 -10.02 4.99
C ARG A 57 -3.24 -10.11 4.32
N HIS A 58 -3.08 -11.03 3.38
CA HIS A 58 -1.80 -11.24 2.71
C HIS A 58 -1.98 -11.23 1.20
N PRO A 59 -2.34 -10.08 0.63
CA PRO A 59 -2.49 -10.03 -0.82
C PRO A 59 -1.13 -10.05 -1.49
N LEU A 60 -1.12 -10.38 -2.77
CA LEU A 60 0.10 -10.27 -3.53
C LEU A 60 0.39 -8.80 -3.75
N CYS A 61 1.64 -8.42 -3.55
CA CYS A 61 2.04 -7.04 -3.73
C CYS A 61 3.26 -6.94 -4.62
N ALA A 62 3.31 -5.89 -5.41
CA ALA A 62 4.48 -5.59 -6.22
C ALA A 62 4.87 -4.14 -5.95
N LEU A 63 6.13 -3.93 -5.59
CA LEU A 63 6.63 -2.60 -5.31
C LEU A 63 7.51 -2.21 -6.48
N ASN A 64 7.12 -1.18 -7.19
CA ASN A 64 7.81 -0.72 -8.39
C ASN A 64 8.03 -1.88 -9.35
N LEU A 65 6.96 -2.65 -9.59
CA LEU A 65 6.94 -3.76 -10.55
C LEU A 65 7.68 -5.02 -10.10
N ALA A 66 8.14 -5.08 -8.89
CA ALA A 66 8.81 -6.28 -8.38
C ALA A 66 8.01 -6.85 -7.21
N HIS A 67 7.75 -8.14 -7.22
CA HIS A 67 7.04 -8.76 -6.12
C HIS A 67 7.83 -8.63 -4.84
N VAL A 68 7.15 -8.32 -3.75
CA VAL A 68 7.79 -8.12 -2.47
C VAL A 68 7.01 -8.82 -1.37
N THR A 69 7.67 -9.01 -0.24
CA THR A 69 7.03 -9.54 0.94
C THR A 69 6.54 -8.39 1.80
N PRO A 70 5.67 -8.66 2.77
CA PRO A 70 5.16 -7.59 3.63
C PRO A 70 6.21 -6.86 4.43
N GLU A 71 7.39 -7.46 4.60
CA GLU A 71 8.45 -6.83 5.37
C GLU A 71 9.23 -5.78 4.57
N ALA A 72 9.02 -5.70 3.27
CA ALA A 72 9.76 -4.74 2.47
C ALA A 72 9.41 -3.31 2.87
N GLY A 73 10.41 -2.46 2.98
CA GLY A 73 10.18 -1.06 3.29
C GLY A 73 9.77 -0.28 2.07
N VAL A 74 9.02 0.79 2.26
CA VAL A 74 8.66 1.67 1.16
C VAL A 74 9.43 2.96 1.27
N ALA A 75 9.60 3.64 0.15
CA ALA A 75 10.34 4.88 0.07
C ALA A 75 9.53 5.92 -0.67
N GLU A 76 9.99 7.14 -0.60
CA GLU A 76 9.32 8.26 -1.26
C GLU A 76 9.14 7.98 -2.73
N GLY A 77 7.94 8.16 -3.23
CA GLY A 77 7.65 7.99 -4.66
C GLY A 77 7.40 6.56 -5.08
N ASP A 78 7.43 5.61 -4.16
CA ASP A 78 7.21 4.23 -4.52
C ASP A 78 5.78 3.99 -5.00
N GLU A 79 5.64 2.98 -5.85
CA GLU A 79 4.34 2.57 -6.34
C GLU A 79 4.10 1.14 -5.89
N LEU A 80 3.06 0.92 -5.10
CA LEU A 80 2.73 -0.39 -4.57
C LEU A 80 1.44 -0.89 -5.21
N ALA A 81 1.53 -1.98 -5.94
CA ALA A 81 0.36 -2.58 -6.57
C ALA A 81 -0.15 -3.71 -5.68
N ILE A 82 -1.45 -3.71 -5.44
CA ILE A 82 -2.11 -4.77 -4.68
C ILE A 82 -2.85 -5.62 -5.70
N LEU A 83 -2.40 -6.86 -5.85
CA LEU A 83 -2.86 -7.71 -6.92
C LEU A 83 -3.82 -8.77 -6.41
N PRO A 84 -4.89 -9.03 -7.13
CA PRO A 84 -5.79 -10.10 -6.73
C PRO A 84 -5.14 -11.45 -6.97
N PRO A 85 -5.63 -12.49 -6.32
CA PRO A 85 -5.07 -13.81 -6.55
C PRO A 85 -5.29 -14.22 -7.99
N LEU A 86 -4.40 -15.07 -8.48
CA LEU A 86 -4.50 -15.52 -9.85
C LEU A 86 -5.68 -16.46 -9.98
N ALA A 87 -6.50 -16.15 -10.96
CA ALA A 87 -7.69 -16.96 -11.15
C ALA A 87 -7.32 -18.30 -11.72
N GLY A 88 -8.09 -19.29 -11.41
CA GLY A 88 -7.91 -20.58 -11.98
C GLY A 88 -6.63 -21.23 -11.54
N GLY A 89 -6.06 -20.64 -10.62
CA GLY A 89 -4.82 -21.15 -10.11
C GLY A 89 -5.01 -22.51 -9.61
#